data_dbcd021cf16d588779875018dc8ef7a9
#
_entry.id   dbcd021cf16d588779875018dc8ef7a9
#
_cell.length_a   1.000
_cell.length_b   1.000
_cell.length_c   1.000
_cell.angle_alpha   90.00
_cell.angle_beta   90.00
_cell.angle_gamma   90.00
#
_symmetry.space_group_name_H-M   'P 1'
#
loop_
_entity.id
_entity.type
_entity.pdbx_description
1 polymer ?
#
loop_
_entity_poly.entity_id
_entity_poly.type
_entity_poly.pdbx_seq_one_letter_code
_entity_poly.pdbx_strand_id
1 'polypeptide(L)'
;MLKPAYPAQTELEMVTLEQLVPKDHLLRLVDQHIRFDFIREATQHLYCENNGRPAIDPEVLFKMLFIGYLFGIRSERRLVKEIEVNVAYRWFLGFV
;
A
#
# COMPACT_ATOMS: atom_id res chain seq x y z
N MET A 1 2.25 30.41 9.96
CA MET A 1 1.20 31.31 9.49
C MET A 1 -0.04 30.51 9.13
N LEU A 2 -1.17 30.89 9.67
CA LEU A 2 -2.41 30.19 9.39
C LEU A 2 -3.02 30.70 8.09
N LYS A 3 -3.41 29.79 7.23
CA LYS A 3 -4.16 30.14 6.01
C LYS A 3 -5.62 30.41 6.35
N PRO A 4 -6.30 31.28 5.60
CA PRO A 4 -7.74 31.43 5.76
C PRO A 4 -8.44 30.09 5.59
N ALA A 5 -9.51 29.89 6.35
CA ALA A 5 -10.31 28.68 6.20
C ALA A 5 -11.05 28.72 4.86
N TYR A 6 -10.94 27.64 4.08
CA TYR A 6 -11.71 27.48 2.86
C TYR A 6 -12.93 26.61 3.14
N PRO A 7 -14.02 26.78 2.40
CA PRO A 7 -15.15 25.85 2.51
C PRO A 7 -14.69 24.42 2.23
N ALA A 8 -15.31 23.45 2.90
CA ALA A 8 -15.03 22.06 2.64
C ALA A 8 -15.37 21.74 1.18
N GLN A 9 -14.54 20.91 0.57
CA GLN A 9 -14.78 20.46 -0.79
C GLN A 9 -16.04 19.60 -0.82
N THR A 10 -17.00 20.00 -1.65
CA THR A 10 -18.25 19.27 -1.83
C THR A 10 -18.37 18.66 -3.22
N GLU A 11 -17.46 19.00 -4.13
CA GLU A 11 -17.47 18.49 -5.49
C GLU A 11 -16.64 17.23 -5.62
N LEU A 12 -17.08 16.33 -6.49
CA LEU A 12 -16.32 15.13 -6.81
C LEU A 12 -15.13 15.48 -7.70
N GLU A 13 -13.97 14.99 -7.31
CA GLU A 13 -12.78 15.04 -8.14
C GLU A 13 -12.36 13.65 -8.53
N MET A 14 -12.07 13.46 -9.81
CA MET A 14 -11.54 12.19 -10.29
C MET A 14 -10.01 12.25 -10.30
N VAL A 15 -9.40 11.57 -9.34
CA VAL A 15 -7.94 11.47 -9.25
C VAL A 15 -7.55 10.01 -9.08
N THR A 16 -6.38 9.66 -9.60
CA THR A 16 -5.83 8.32 -9.41
C THR A 16 -4.83 8.34 -8.26
N LEU A 17 -4.58 7.17 -7.67
CA LEU A 17 -3.54 7.03 -6.66
C LEU A 17 -2.18 7.45 -7.21
N GLU A 18 -1.94 7.13 -8.47
CA GLU A 18 -0.69 7.50 -9.15
C GLU A 18 -0.46 9.03 -9.13
N GLN A 19 -1.52 9.79 -9.30
CA GLN A 19 -1.44 11.25 -9.29
C GLN A 19 -1.25 11.82 -7.88
N LEU A 20 -1.80 11.14 -6.88
CA LEU A 20 -1.80 11.64 -5.50
C LEU A 20 -0.48 11.41 -4.78
N VAL A 21 0.29 10.40 -5.17
CA VAL A 21 1.55 10.08 -4.50
C VAL A 21 2.66 10.94 -5.08
N PRO A 22 3.36 11.74 -4.23
CA PRO A 22 4.49 12.54 -4.71
C PRO A 22 5.56 11.69 -5.39
N LYS A 23 6.15 12.21 -6.44
CA LYS A 23 7.15 11.47 -7.22
C LYS A 23 8.45 11.20 -6.45
N ASP A 24 8.73 11.99 -5.44
CA ASP A 24 9.90 11.85 -4.59
C ASP A 24 9.62 11.02 -3.33
N HIS A 25 8.43 10.44 -3.21
CA HIS A 25 8.08 9.61 -2.06
C HIS A 25 9.00 8.38 -1.98
N LEU A 26 9.38 8.01 -0.76
CA LEU A 26 10.28 6.86 -0.54
C LEU A 26 9.75 5.58 -1.17
N LEU A 27 8.44 5.33 -1.10
CA LEU A 27 7.86 4.12 -1.67
C LEU A 27 7.98 4.07 -3.19
N ARG A 28 8.05 5.20 -3.85
CA ARG A 28 8.31 5.21 -5.29
C ARG A 28 9.73 4.75 -5.61
N LEU A 29 10.68 5.16 -4.79
CA LEU A 29 12.07 4.69 -4.93
C LEU A 29 12.17 3.19 -4.66
N VAL A 30 11.47 2.72 -3.63
CA VAL A 30 11.44 1.29 -3.31
C VAL A 30 10.86 0.49 -4.46
N ASP A 31 9.71 0.91 -4.97
CA ASP A 31 9.03 0.23 -6.08
C ASP A 31 9.90 0.19 -7.33
N GLN A 32 10.67 1.23 -7.57
CA GLN A 32 11.56 1.36 -8.72
C GLN A 32 12.77 0.44 -8.63
N HIS A 33 13.30 0.23 -7.42
CA HIS A 33 14.55 -0.50 -7.21
C HIS A 33 14.39 -1.92 -6.71
N ILE A 34 13.25 -2.26 -6.13
CA ILE A 34 13.00 -3.59 -5.58
C ILE A 34 11.85 -4.23 -6.33
N ARG A 35 12.09 -5.43 -6.84
CA ARG A 35 11.05 -6.23 -7.49
C ARG A 35 10.53 -7.23 -6.49
N PHE A 36 9.23 -7.25 -6.31
CA PHE A 36 8.55 -8.12 -5.36
C PHE A 36 7.91 -9.36 -6.00
N ASP A 37 7.98 -9.46 -7.30
CA ASP A 37 7.38 -10.59 -8.04
C ASP A 37 8.03 -11.94 -7.68
N PHE A 38 9.29 -11.95 -7.25
CA PHE A 38 9.95 -13.16 -6.80
C PHE A 38 9.23 -13.84 -5.64
N ILE A 39 8.50 -13.07 -4.83
CA ILE A 39 7.80 -13.60 -3.65
C ILE A 39 6.68 -14.54 -4.09
N ARG A 40 6.00 -14.19 -5.15
CA ARG A 40 4.92 -15.01 -5.70
C ARG A 40 5.45 -16.37 -6.14
N GLU A 41 6.59 -16.40 -6.80
CA GLU A 41 7.25 -17.63 -7.22
C GLU A 41 7.76 -18.43 -6.03
N ALA A 42 8.39 -17.75 -5.07
CA ALA A 42 8.98 -18.41 -3.91
C ALA A 42 7.94 -19.05 -3.00
N THR A 43 6.72 -18.52 -2.98
CA THR A 43 5.65 -18.97 -2.08
C THR A 43 4.57 -19.76 -2.79
N GLN A 44 4.68 -19.94 -4.08
CA GLN A 44 3.64 -20.60 -4.89
C GLN A 44 3.27 -21.99 -4.34
N HIS A 45 4.26 -22.73 -3.88
CA HIS A 45 4.05 -24.09 -3.34
C HIS A 45 3.31 -24.08 -1.99
N LEU A 46 3.24 -22.96 -1.31
CA LEU A 46 2.55 -22.83 -0.03
C LEU A 46 1.05 -22.59 -0.19
N TYR A 47 0.61 -22.27 -1.40
CA TYR A 47 -0.78 -21.97 -1.67
C TYR A 47 -1.40 -23.13 -2.45
N CYS A 48 -2.25 -23.88 -1.76
CA CYS A 48 -2.98 -24.99 -2.37
C CYS A 48 -4.23 -24.49 -3.07
N GLU A 49 -4.46 -24.98 -4.29
CA GLU A 49 -5.67 -24.67 -5.05
C GLU A 49 -6.95 -25.13 -4.36
N ASN A 50 -6.84 -26.12 -3.48
CA ASN A 50 -7.98 -26.76 -2.84
C ASN A 50 -8.37 -26.13 -1.50
N ASN A 51 -7.74 -25.04 -1.10
CA ASN A 51 -8.03 -24.44 0.21
C ASN A 51 -9.38 -23.75 0.30
N GLY A 52 -10.05 -23.52 -0.82
CA GLY A 52 -11.38 -22.94 -0.82
C GLY A 52 -11.47 -21.52 -0.23
N ARG A 53 -10.38 -20.95 0.24
CA ARG A 53 -10.32 -19.59 0.77
C ARG A 53 -9.60 -18.71 -0.22
N PRO A 54 -10.12 -17.49 -0.49
CA PRO A 54 -9.35 -16.52 -1.21
C PRO A 54 -8.14 -16.16 -0.35
N ALA A 55 -6.96 -16.61 -0.77
CA ALA A 55 -5.73 -16.29 -0.09
C ALA A 55 -5.35 -14.84 -0.41
N ILE A 56 -4.81 -14.15 0.58
CA ILE A 56 -4.20 -12.85 0.33
C ILE A 56 -3.00 -13.09 -0.58
N ASP A 57 -2.86 -12.26 -1.61
CA ASP A 57 -1.71 -12.33 -2.50
C ASP A 57 -0.43 -12.23 -1.66
N PRO A 58 0.48 -13.20 -1.73
CA PRO A 58 1.70 -13.18 -0.93
C PRO A 58 2.57 -11.94 -1.19
N GLU A 59 2.56 -11.43 -2.40
CA GLU A 59 3.28 -10.20 -2.72
C GLU A 59 2.70 -9.01 -1.95
N VAL A 60 1.38 -8.91 -1.91
CA VAL A 60 0.70 -7.84 -1.16
C VAL A 60 0.98 -7.98 0.34
N LEU A 61 0.88 -9.19 0.87
CA LEU A 61 1.17 -9.43 2.29
C LEU A 61 2.59 -9.04 2.64
N PHE A 62 3.56 -9.41 1.82
CA PHE A 62 4.95 -9.06 2.05
C PHE A 62 5.14 -7.54 2.01
N LYS A 63 4.53 -6.86 1.04
CA LYS A 63 4.59 -5.40 0.94
C LYS A 63 3.99 -4.72 2.17
N MET A 64 2.90 -5.27 2.72
CA MET A 64 2.31 -4.75 3.95
C MET A 64 3.29 -4.85 5.12
N LEU A 65 3.91 -6.01 5.28
CA LEU A 65 4.92 -6.22 6.32
C LEU A 65 6.14 -5.32 6.11
N PHE A 66 6.52 -5.14 4.87
CA PHE A 66 7.62 -4.27 4.50
C PHE A 66 7.34 -2.81 4.89
N ILE A 67 6.12 -2.33 4.63
CA ILE A 67 5.70 -0.99 5.07
C ILE A 67 5.79 -0.88 6.59
N GLY A 68 5.30 -1.87 7.31
CA GLY A 68 5.36 -1.88 8.76
C GLY A 68 6.78 -1.77 9.28
N TYR A 69 7.69 -2.52 8.68
CA TYR A 69 9.10 -2.49 9.04
C TYR A 69 9.75 -1.14 8.69
N LEU A 70 9.53 -0.66 7.47
CA LEU A 70 10.17 0.54 6.95
C LEU A 70 9.75 1.79 7.72
N PHE A 71 8.49 1.89 8.09
CA PHE A 71 7.94 3.07 8.76
C PHE A 71 7.77 2.87 10.27
N GLY A 72 8.26 1.77 10.81
CA GLY A 72 8.28 1.53 12.24
C GLY A 72 6.90 1.29 12.85
N ILE A 73 5.96 0.75 12.10
CA ILE A 73 4.62 0.44 12.59
C ILE A 73 4.64 -0.97 13.17
N ARG A 74 4.64 -1.08 14.50
CA ARG A 74 4.82 -2.35 15.20
C ARG A 74 3.52 -3.13 15.40
N SER A 75 2.38 -2.46 15.42
CA SER A 75 1.09 -3.08 15.64
C SER A 75 0.42 -3.42 14.31
N GLU A 76 -0.02 -4.65 14.15
CA GLU A 76 -0.75 -5.05 12.95
C GLU A 76 -2.05 -4.28 12.79
N ARG A 77 -2.74 -4.04 13.90
CA ARG A 77 -3.99 -3.25 13.89
C ARG A 77 -3.73 -1.83 13.41
N ARG A 78 -2.67 -1.22 13.90
CA ARG A 78 -2.28 0.12 13.48
C ARG A 78 -1.87 0.14 12.01
N LEU A 79 -1.14 -0.89 11.57
CA LEU A 79 -0.73 -0.99 10.17
C LEU A 79 -1.93 -1.03 9.24
N VAL A 80 -2.94 -1.83 9.56
CA VAL A 80 -4.16 -1.92 8.76
C VAL A 80 -4.85 -0.55 8.68
N LYS A 81 -4.96 0.15 9.80
CA LYS A 81 -5.59 1.47 9.83
C LYS A 81 -4.79 2.50 9.03
N GLU A 82 -3.48 2.46 9.12
CA GLU A 82 -2.62 3.37 8.35
C GLU A 82 -2.78 3.11 6.85
N ILE A 83 -2.86 1.86 6.44
CA ILE A 83 -3.06 1.50 5.03
C ILE A 83 -4.40 2.02 4.51
N GLU A 84 -5.44 1.98 5.33
CA GLU A 84 -6.77 2.44 4.93
C GLU A 84 -6.79 3.92 4.55
N VAL A 85 -5.97 4.74 5.19
CA VAL A 85 -6.00 6.18 5.03
C VAL A 85 -4.78 6.76 4.33
N ASN A 86 -3.74 5.97 4.12
CA ASN A 86 -2.51 6.46 3.50
C ASN A 86 -2.49 6.14 2.02
N VAL A 87 -2.56 7.18 1.20
CA VAL A 87 -2.60 7.06 -0.25
C VAL A 87 -1.34 6.39 -0.79
N ALA A 88 -0.17 6.74 -0.26
CA ALA A 88 1.10 6.18 -0.72
C ALA A 88 1.19 4.67 -0.43
N TYR A 89 0.71 4.23 0.72
CA TYR A 89 0.68 2.81 1.06
C TYR A 89 -0.26 2.05 0.12
N ARG A 90 -1.43 2.60 -0.14
CA ARG A 90 -2.40 1.97 -1.04
C ARG A 90 -1.85 1.88 -2.47
N TRP A 91 -1.18 2.93 -2.92
CA TRP A 91 -0.52 2.92 -4.22
C TRP A 91 0.54 1.83 -4.30
N PHE A 92 1.38 1.74 -3.28
CA PHE A 92 2.46 0.75 -3.23
C PHE A 92 1.93 -0.68 -3.26
N LEU A 93 0.82 -0.94 -2.56
CA LEU A 93 0.19 -2.25 -2.50
C LEU A 93 -0.59 -2.60 -3.77
N GLY A 94 -0.85 -1.63 -4.62
CA GLY A 94 -1.61 -1.84 -5.85
C GLY A 94 -3.12 -1.79 -5.65
N PHE A 95 -3.59 -1.22 -4.56
CA PHE A 95 -5.02 -1.03 -4.34
C PHE A 95 -5.54 0.15 -5.16
N VAL A 96 -6.72 0.03 -5.66
CA VAL A 96 -7.37 1.09 -6.44
C VAL A 96 -8.48 1.75 -5.64
#